data_6d9f599a1e4fab30b1cd709656992dd7
#
_entry.id   6d9f599a1e4fab30b1cd709656992dd7
#
_cell.length_a   1.000
_cell.length_b   1.000
_cell.length_c   1.000
_cell.angle_alpha   90.00
_cell.angle_beta   90.00
_cell.angle_gamma   90.00
#
_symmetry.space_group_name_H-M   'P 1'
#
loop_
_entity.id
_entity.type
_entity.pdbx_description
1 polymer ?
#
loop_
_entity_poly.entity_id
_entity_poly.type
_entity_poly.pdbx_seq_one_letter_code
_entity_poly.pdbx_strand_id
1 'polypeptide(L)'
;MSNTDNLDGSAAPLLEHLKELRNRIMISIGAFVVTFIIAFLIVGHIWAFLSAPICDVLAERGQECQLQTLGPQDSFFVAMKISMWGGFVLAFPIITFQLWRFVAPGLYRNEKAAFLPFLIASPVMFFLGGALAYLLVIPQAFRFFLSFQDTLSTAMQTGSALGSLPKGLVFQGSIDRFYSLTMQFLMAFGLCFQMPVLLTLMGKAGMIGSKGLKATRKYAIVGILILSSMIAPP
;
A
#
# COMPACT_ATOMS: atom_id res chain seq x y z
N MET A 1 45.80 -12.50 29.84
CA MET A 1 45.54 -11.09 29.85
C MET A 1 45.57 -10.59 28.41
N SER A 2 44.60 -10.08 27.75
CA SER A 2 43.15 -9.98 27.96
C SER A 2 42.56 -9.69 26.59
N ASN A 3 41.60 -10.51 26.16
CA ASN A 3 40.91 -10.36 24.88
C ASN A 3 39.60 -9.57 25.05
N THR A 4 39.47 -8.84 26.15
CA THR A 4 38.25 -8.09 26.52
C THR A 4 38.20 -6.66 25.95
N ASP A 5 39.34 -6.07 25.63
CA ASP A 5 39.40 -4.64 25.18
C ASP A 5 38.94 -4.42 23.73
N ASN A 6 38.83 -5.49 22.89
CA ASN A 6 38.35 -5.37 21.51
C ASN A 6 36.84 -5.43 21.36
N LEU A 7 36.10 -5.90 22.38
CA LEU A 7 34.64 -5.97 22.33
C LEU A 7 33.97 -4.64 22.65
N ASP A 8 34.60 -3.83 23.51
CA ASP A 8 34.05 -2.52 23.90
C ASP A 8 34.17 -1.49 22.78
N GLY A 9 35.22 -1.54 21.96
CA GLY A 9 35.41 -0.67 20.80
C GLY A 9 34.42 -0.89 19.65
N SER A 10 33.86 -2.08 19.54
CA SER A 10 32.84 -2.42 18.51
C SER A 10 31.42 -2.23 19.01
N ALA A 11 31.18 -2.31 20.30
CA ALA A 11 29.87 -2.13 20.91
C ALA A 11 29.39 -0.67 20.93
N ALA A 12 30.31 0.28 21.12
CA ALA A 12 29.99 1.72 21.16
C ALA A 12 29.33 2.22 19.86
N PRO A 13 29.87 1.96 18.64
CA PRO A 13 29.23 2.39 17.39
C PRO A 13 27.89 1.70 17.12
N LEU A 14 27.70 0.45 17.56
CA LEU A 14 26.43 -0.26 17.43
C LEU A 14 25.35 0.35 18.34
N LEU A 15 25.69 0.68 19.58
CA LEU A 15 24.75 1.30 20.52
C LEU A 15 24.33 2.69 20.05
N GLU A 16 25.24 3.47 19.46
CA GLU A 16 24.95 4.79 18.92
C GLU A 16 24.01 4.68 17.71
N HIS A 17 24.24 3.71 16.83
CA HIS A 17 23.37 3.44 15.68
C HIS A 17 21.97 2.98 16.10
N LEU A 18 21.84 2.12 17.12
CA LEU A 18 20.56 1.72 17.70
C LEU A 18 19.81 2.90 18.36
N LYS A 19 20.54 3.81 19.00
CA LYS A 19 19.94 5.03 19.57
C LYS A 19 19.41 5.96 18.47
N GLU A 20 20.13 6.07 17.37
CA GLU A 20 19.70 6.82 16.18
C GLU A 20 18.43 6.18 15.58
N LEU A 21 18.40 4.87 15.39
CA LEU A 21 17.22 4.12 14.91
C LEU A 21 15.99 4.38 15.77
N ARG A 22 16.14 4.26 17.10
CA ARG A 22 15.05 4.54 18.03
C ARG A 22 14.49 5.94 17.86
N ASN A 23 15.36 6.94 17.77
CA ASN A 23 14.92 8.33 17.63
C ASN A 23 14.18 8.58 16.31
N ARG A 24 14.62 7.98 15.21
CA ARG A 24 13.96 8.08 13.90
C ARG A 24 12.61 7.38 13.86
N ILE A 25 12.52 6.21 14.51
CA ILE A 25 11.24 5.50 14.65
C ILE A 25 10.26 6.34 15.47
N MET A 26 10.70 6.95 16.57
CA MET A 26 9.83 7.81 17.39
C MET A 26 9.32 9.03 16.62
N ILE A 27 10.16 9.66 15.79
CA ILE A 27 9.73 10.77 14.92
C ILE A 27 8.70 10.27 13.87
N SER A 28 8.94 9.12 13.27
CA SER A 28 8.02 8.53 12.29
C SER A 28 6.67 8.18 12.89
N ILE A 29 6.66 7.60 14.09
CA ILE A 29 5.43 7.31 14.84
C ILE A 29 4.72 8.60 15.23
N GLY A 30 5.45 9.60 15.73
CA GLY A 30 4.86 10.90 16.04
C GLY A 30 4.22 11.58 14.83
N ALA A 31 4.91 11.56 13.69
CA ALA A 31 4.36 12.06 12.42
C ALA A 31 3.10 11.29 12.01
N PHE A 32 3.12 9.96 12.12
CA PHE A 32 1.95 9.12 11.81
C PHE A 32 0.75 9.43 12.71
N VAL A 33 0.96 9.60 14.01
CA VAL A 33 -0.13 9.94 14.96
C VAL A 33 -0.75 11.29 14.61
N VAL A 34 0.07 12.30 14.30
CA VAL A 34 -0.43 13.62 13.90
C VAL A 34 -1.24 13.53 12.60
N THR A 35 -0.69 12.85 11.58
CA THR A 35 -1.39 12.70 10.28
C THR A 35 -2.63 11.81 10.38
N PHE A 36 -2.64 10.82 11.26
CA PHE A 36 -3.82 10.02 11.58
C PHE A 36 -4.95 10.89 12.14
N ILE A 37 -4.65 11.76 13.12
CA ILE A 37 -5.64 12.69 13.69
C ILE A 37 -6.17 13.62 12.60
N ILE A 38 -5.29 14.19 11.76
CA ILE A 38 -5.71 15.03 10.62
C ILE A 38 -6.63 14.24 9.67
N ALA A 39 -6.23 13.03 9.28
CA ALA A 39 -7.02 12.17 8.40
C ALA A 39 -8.39 11.83 9.02
N PHE A 40 -8.45 11.62 10.34
CA PHE A 40 -9.71 11.36 11.03
C PHE A 40 -10.63 12.58 11.02
N LEU A 41 -10.11 13.79 11.18
CA LEU A 41 -10.89 15.03 11.12
C LEU A 41 -11.50 15.28 9.73
N ILE A 42 -10.79 14.84 8.67
CA ILE A 42 -11.23 15.01 7.26
C ILE A 42 -11.76 13.71 6.65
N VAL A 43 -12.07 12.70 7.47
CA VAL A 43 -12.44 11.36 6.99
C VAL A 43 -13.61 11.37 6.00
N GLY A 44 -14.56 12.26 6.16
CA GLY A 44 -15.68 12.42 5.22
C GLY A 44 -15.24 12.79 3.81
N HIS A 45 -14.23 13.66 3.67
CA HIS A 45 -13.68 14.02 2.36
C HIS A 45 -12.89 12.87 1.74
N ILE A 46 -12.09 12.16 2.57
CA ILE A 46 -11.36 10.98 2.12
C ILE A 46 -12.34 9.90 1.67
N TRP A 47 -13.42 9.72 2.41
CA TRP A 47 -14.50 8.80 2.08
C TRP A 47 -15.12 9.11 0.70
N ALA A 48 -15.54 10.36 0.47
CA ALA A 48 -16.11 10.79 -0.80
C ALA A 48 -15.12 10.57 -1.95
N PHE A 49 -13.85 10.92 -1.76
CA PHE A 49 -12.80 10.71 -2.75
C PHE A 49 -12.63 9.22 -3.08
N LEU A 50 -12.57 8.35 -2.09
CA LEU A 50 -12.36 6.92 -2.32
C LEU A 50 -13.56 6.20 -2.94
N SER A 51 -14.79 6.70 -2.70
CA SER A 51 -15.99 6.11 -3.30
C SER A 51 -16.26 6.58 -4.73
N ALA A 52 -15.66 7.68 -5.17
CA ALA A 52 -15.89 8.22 -6.52
C ALA A 52 -15.70 7.18 -7.63
N PRO A 53 -14.61 6.38 -7.69
CA PRO A 53 -14.39 5.44 -8.80
C PRO A 53 -15.46 4.35 -8.92
N ILE A 54 -16.03 3.88 -7.80
CA ILE A 54 -17.11 2.89 -7.88
C ILE A 54 -18.44 3.54 -8.22
N CYS A 55 -18.70 4.74 -7.68
CA CYS A 55 -19.93 5.46 -7.99
C CYS A 55 -20.01 5.79 -9.48
N ASP A 56 -18.89 6.15 -10.11
CA ASP A 56 -18.80 6.36 -11.55
C ASP A 56 -19.11 5.08 -12.33
N VAL A 57 -18.54 3.94 -11.93
CA VAL A 57 -18.82 2.64 -12.59
C VAL A 57 -20.26 2.19 -12.41
N LEU A 58 -20.89 2.46 -11.24
CA LEU A 58 -22.31 2.15 -11.02
C LEU A 58 -23.23 3.06 -11.82
N ALA A 59 -22.88 4.35 -11.92
CA ALA A 59 -23.61 5.33 -12.73
C ALA A 59 -23.60 4.96 -14.23
N GLU A 60 -22.47 4.46 -14.78
CA GLU A 60 -22.37 3.92 -16.14
C GLU A 60 -23.40 2.79 -16.41
N ARG A 61 -23.82 2.08 -15.36
CA ARG A 61 -24.81 0.99 -15.41
C ARG A 61 -26.22 1.42 -15.04
N GLY A 62 -26.45 2.70 -14.81
CA GLY A 62 -27.74 3.23 -14.37
C GLY A 62 -28.14 2.80 -12.95
N GLN A 63 -27.17 2.41 -12.12
CA GLN A 63 -27.39 2.01 -10.73
C GLN A 63 -27.03 3.16 -9.78
N GLU A 64 -27.82 3.33 -8.72
CA GLU A 64 -27.52 4.29 -7.67
C GLU A 64 -26.33 3.82 -6.84
N CYS A 65 -25.47 4.77 -6.47
CA CYS A 65 -24.32 4.49 -5.61
C CYS A 65 -24.76 4.40 -4.15
N GLN A 66 -25.27 3.24 -3.73
CA GLN A 66 -25.66 2.97 -2.36
C GLN A 66 -24.74 1.90 -1.74
N LEU A 67 -23.93 2.31 -0.77
CA LEU A 67 -23.11 1.41 0.03
C LEU A 67 -23.85 1.12 1.36
N GLN A 68 -24.01 -0.15 1.70
CA GLN A 68 -24.75 -0.56 2.88
C GLN A 68 -23.83 -0.89 4.05
N THR A 69 -24.23 -0.48 5.25
CA THR A 69 -23.64 -0.92 6.50
C THR A 69 -24.37 -2.17 7.00
N LEU A 70 -23.64 -3.21 7.36
CA LEU A 70 -24.21 -4.46 7.89
C LEU A 70 -24.45 -4.39 9.40
N GLY A 71 -23.71 -3.50 10.08
CA GLY A 71 -23.83 -3.27 11.52
C GLY A 71 -23.73 -1.80 11.88
N PRO A 72 -24.31 -1.37 13.01
CA PRO A 72 -24.27 0.03 13.44
C PRO A 72 -22.83 0.53 13.71
N GLN A 73 -21.92 -0.37 14.07
CA GLN A 73 -20.51 -0.08 14.34
C GLN A 73 -19.64 0.01 13.07
N ASP A 74 -20.10 -0.49 11.93
CA ASP A 74 -19.30 -0.61 10.69
C ASP A 74 -18.80 0.75 10.24
N SER A 75 -19.64 1.79 10.28
CA SER A 75 -19.25 3.15 9.88
C SER A 75 -18.09 3.69 10.72
N PHE A 76 -18.07 3.39 12.02
CA PHE A 76 -16.97 3.79 12.91
C PHE A 76 -15.67 3.06 12.57
N PHE A 77 -15.73 1.73 12.45
CA PHE A 77 -14.53 0.95 12.12
C PHE A 77 -13.99 1.27 10.74
N VAL A 78 -14.85 1.51 9.77
CA VAL A 78 -14.44 1.95 8.42
C VAL A 78 -13.78 3.33 8.48
N ALA A 79 -14.35 4.28 9.22
CA ALA A 79 -13.75 5.60 9.42
C ALA A 79 -12.34 5.49 10.07
N MET A 80 -12.20 4.63 11.08
CA MET A 80 -10.90 4.34 11.71
C MET A 80 -9.89 3.74 10.72
N LYS A 81 -10.30 2.75 9.92
CA LYS A 81 -9.46 2.14 8.88
C LYS A 81 -9.02 3.15 7.83
N ILE A 82 -9.95 3.95 7.31
CA ILE A 82 -9.66 5.01 6.32
C ILE A 82 -8.67 6.01 6.91
N SER A 83 -8.88 6.44 8.15
CA SER A 83 -8.01 7.40 8.82
C SER A 83 -6.62 6.84 9.09
N MET A 84 -6.51 5.55 9.44
CA MET A 84 -5.23 4.87 9.63
C MET A 84 -4.44 4.81 8.32
N TRP A 85 -5.06 4.37 7.23
CA TRP A 85 -4.42 4.31 5.92
C TRP A 85 -4.15 5.69 5.34
N GLY A 86 -5.11 6.62 5.43
CA GLY A 86 -4.93 8.01 5.01
C GLY A 86 -3.82 8.71 5.79
N GLY A 87 -3.77 8.49 7.10
CA GLY A 87 -2.70 8.98 7.96
C GLY A 87 -1.33 8.43 7.55
N PHE A 88 -1.25 7.13 7.21
CA PHE A 88 -0.02 6.53 6.72
C PHE A 88 0.42 7.13 5.37
N VAL A 89 -0.50 7.32 4.43
CA VAL A 89 -0.23 7.94 3.12
C VAL A 89 0.31 9.37 3.31
N LEU A 90 -0.30 10.15 4.19
CA LEU A 90 0.16 11.52 4.51
C LEU A 90 1.51 11.53 5.25
N ALA A 91 1.74 10.57 6.13
CA ALA A 91 3.02 10.43 6.85
C ALA A 91 4.14 9.87 5.98
N PHE A 92 3.81 9.22 4.85
CA PHE A 92 4.76 8.46 4.03
C PHE A 92 6.00 9.27 3.62
N PRO A 93 5.91 10.54 3.18
CA PRO A 93 7.09 11.35 2.88
C PRO A 93 8.03 11.51 4.07
N ILE A 94 7.47 11.72 5.27
CA ILE A 94 8.24 11.91 6.50
C ILE A 94 8.88 10.59 6.92
N ILE A 95 8.11 9.49 6.90
CA ILE A 95 8.61 8.14 7.23
C ILE A 95 9.75 7.76 6.29
N THR A 96 9.55 7.96 4.98
CA THR A 96 10.57 7.68 3.98
C THR A 96 11.82 8.52 4.18
N PHE A 97 11.67 9.80 4.50
CA PHE A 97 12.80 10.68 4.82
C PHE A 97 13.60 10.16 6.01
N GLN A 98 12.94 9.75 7.09
CA GLN A 98 13.60 9.19 8.26
C GLN A 98 14.30 7.87 7.96
N LEU A 99 13.63 6.99 7.18
CA LEU A 99 14.19 5.70 6.77
C LEU A 99 15.47 5.90 5.93
N TRP A 100 15.39 6.73 4.90
CA TRP A 100 16.53 6.98 4.02
C TRP A 100 17.69 7.66 4.75
N ARG A 101 17.42 8.59 5.64
CA ARG A 101 18.44 9.24 6.45
C ARG A 101 19.14 8.28 7.42
N PHE A 102 18.46 7.21 7.85
CA PHE A 102 19.04 6.13 8.64
C PHE A 102 19.96 5.23 7.80
N VAL A 103 19.52 4.90 6.57
CA VAL A 103 20.25 4.00 5.66
C VAL A 103 21.46 4.68 5.01
N ALA A 104 21.37 5.99 4.75
CA ALA A 104 22.41 6.75 4.05
C ALA A 104 23.82 6.66 4.63
N PRO A 105 24.05 6.80 5.98
CA PRO A 105 25.40 6.74 6.54
C PRO A 105 26.11 5.41 6.31
N GLY A 106 25.33 4.30 6.25
CA GLY A 106 25.88 2.96 6.02
C GLY A 106 26.29 2.70 4.56
N LEU A 107 25.69 3.42 3.61
CA LEU A 107 25.83 3.13 2.18
C LEU A 107 26.79 4.06 1.43
N TYR A 108 26.84 5.34 1.83
CA TYR A 108 27.57 6.38 1.08
C TYR A 108 28.42 7.24 1.99
N ARG A 109 29.64 6.83 2.23
CA ARG A 109 30.59 7.65 3.02
C ARG A 109 31.09 8.88 2.27
N ASN A 110 31.05 8.88 0.92
CA ASN A 110 31.71 9.91 0.10
C ASN A 110 30.80 10.73 -0.86
N GLU A 111 29.50 10.39 -1.05
CA GLU A 111 28.65 11.08 -2.02
C GLU A 111 27.26 11.42 -1.50
N LYS A 112 27.17 12.41 -0.61
CA LYS A 112 25.88 12.93 -0.10
C LYS A 112 24.96 13.46 -1.21
N ALA A 113 25.50 13.96 -2.32
CA ALA A 113 24.75 14.49 -3.45
C ALA A 113 24.02 13.40 -4.24
N ALA A 114 24.55 12.18 -4.29
CA ALA A 114 23.90 11.05 -4.97
C ALA A 114 22.65 10.51 -4.25
N PHE A 115 22.46 10.87 -2.98
CA PHE A 115 21.37 10.42 -2.13
C PHE A 115 20.09 11.27 -2.27
N LEU A 116 20.23 12.56 -2.52
CA LEU A 116 19.12 13.51 -2.61
C LEU A 116 18.04 13.11 -3.64
N PRO A 117 18.37 12.60 -4.84
CA PRO A 117 17.37 12.15 -5.81
C PRO A 117 16.50 11.03 -5.30
N PHE A 118 17.03 10.07 -4.51
CA PHE A 118 16.25 8.95 -3.97
C PHE A 118 15.27 9.39 -2.89
N LEU A 119 15.65 10.42 -2.13
CA LEU A 119 14.81 10.99 -1.10
C LEU A 119 13.53 11.60 -1.68
N ILE A 120 13.63 12.24 -2.84
CA ILE A 120 12.50 12.83 -3.55
C ILE A 120 11.77 11.78 -4.38
N ALA A 121 12.52 10.89 -5.06
CA ALA A 121 11.94 9.85 -5.92
C ALA A 121 11.02 8.90 -5.17
N SER A 122 11.34 8.56 -3.91
CA SER A 122 10.56 7.61 -3.14
C SER A 122 9.13 8.08 -2.86
N PRO A 123 8.87 9.26 -2.26
CA PRO A 123 7.50 9.76 -2.13
C PRO A 123 6.79 9.92 -3.48
N VAL A 124 7.48 10.42 -4.50
CA VAL A 124 6.89 10.63 -5.83
C VAL A 124 6.44 9.30 -6.43
N MET A 125 7.27 8.25 -6.37
CA MET A 125 6.92 6.92 -6.86
C MET A 125 5.77 6.30 -6.06
N PHE A 126 5.70 6.51 -4.76
CA PHE A 126 4.59 6.04 -3.95
C PHE A 126 3.25 6.64 -4.39
N PHE A 127 3.20 7.97 -4.52
CA PHE A 127 1.99 8.66 -4.98
C PHE A 127 1.64 8.33 -6.44
N LEU A 128 2.64 8.12 -7.30
CA LEU A 128 2.42 7.69 -8.68
C LEU A 128 1.78 6.28 -8.73
N GLY A 129 2.28 5.34 -7.91
CA GLY A 129 1.71 4.00 -7.78
C GLY A 129 0.28 4.03 -7.25
N GLY A 130 0.01 4.84 -6.22
CA GLY A 130 -1.33 5.07 -5.69
C GLY A 130 -2.27 5.71 -6.71
N ALA A 131 -1.82 6.71 -7.46
CA ALA A 131 -2.59 7.35 -8.53
C ALA A 131 -2.92 6.37 -9.65
N LEU A 132 -1.98 5.53 -10.07
CA LEU A 132 -2.21 4.49 -11.06
C LEU A 132 -3.26 3.47 -10.57
N ALA A 133 -3.17 3.05 -9.30
CA ALA A 133 -4.17 2.18 -8.71
C ALA A 133 -5.55 2.83 -8.70
N TYR A 134 -5.65 4.08 -8.26
CA TYR A 134 -6.89 4.82 -8.15
C TYR A 134 -7.57 5.07 -9.50
N LEU A 135 -6.80 5.52 -10.51
CA LEU A 135 -7.35 5.94 -11.81
C LEU A 135 -7.60 4.77 -12.77
N LEU A 136 -6.80 3.71 -12.70
CA LEU A 136 -6.85 2.62 -13.66
C LEU A 136 -7.27 1.29 -13.05
N VAL A 137 -6.60 0.86 -11.97
CA VAL A 137 -6.78 -0.50 -11.45
C VAL A 137 -8.12 -0.66 -10.76
N ILE A 138 -8.48 0.26 -9.87
CA ILE A 138 -9.71 0.21 -9.09
C ILE A 138 -10.95 0.22 -9.99
N PRO A 139 -11.14 1.17 -10.94
CA PRO A 139 -12.30 1.15 -11.83
C PRO A 139 -12.38 -0.12 -12.67
N GLN A 140 -11.26 -0.62 -13.19
CA GLN A 140 -11.25 -1.84 -13.99
C GLN A 140 -11.58 -3.08 -13.15
N ALA A 141 -11.05 -3.17 -11.93
CA ALA A 141 -11.37 -4.26 -11.02
C ALA A 141 -12.88 -4.29 -10.68
N PHE A 142 -13.47 -3.12 -10.40
CA PHE A 142 -14.92 -3.06 -10.15
C PHE A 142 -15.76 -3.38 -11.38
N ARG A 143 -15.38 -2.88 -12.57
CA ARG A 143 -16.05 -3.27 -13.81
C ARG A 143 -16.00 -4.78 -14.03
N PHE A 144 -14.86 -5.39 -13.77
CA PHE A 144 -14.70 -6.85 -13.87
C PHE A 144 -15.61 -7.61 -12.89
N PHE A 145 -15.59 -7.27 -11.60
CA PHE A 145 -16.41 -7.94 -10.59
C PHE A 145 -17.91 -7.78 -10.86
N LEU A 146 -18.34 -6.59 -11.24
CA LEU A 146 -19.74 -6.32 -11.56
C LEU A 146 -20.18 -7.04 -12.85
N SER A 147 -19.32 -7.11 -13.89
CA SER A 147 -19.65 -7.86 -15.11
C SER A 147 -19.72 -9.36 -14.88
N PHE A 148 -18.87 -9.90 -14.00
CA PHE A 148 -18.93 -11.30 -13.60
C PHE A 148 -20.24 -11.61 -12.87
N GLN A 149 -20.70 -10.72 -12.00
CA GLN A 149 -21.97 -10.84 -11.31
C GLN A 149 -23.15 -10.85 -12.30
N ASP A 150 -23.15 -9.96 -13.31
CA ASP A 150 -24.20 -9.93 -14.34
C ASP A 150 -24.24 -11.22 -15.15
N THR A 151 -23.07 -11.75 -15.52
CA THR A 151 -22.95 -13.03 -16.23
C THR A 151 -23.50 -14.17 -15.39
N LEU A 152 -23.20 -14.21 -14.11
CA LEU A 152 -23.69 -15.23 -13.19
C LEU A 152 -25.20 -15.12 -12.97
N SER A 153 -25.73 -13.91 -12.80
CA SER A 153 -27.18 -13.68 -12.64
C SER A 153 -27.96 -14.08 -13.89
N THR A 154 -27.41 -13.80 -15.08
CA THR A 154 -28.02 -14.22 -16.36
C THR A 154 -27.99 -15.73 -16.55
N ALA A 155 -26.89 -16.40 -16.23
CA ALA A 155 -26.76 -17.84 -16.28
C ALA A 155 -27.75 -18.54 -15.32
N MET A 156 -28.01 -17.95 -14.15
CA MET A 156 -29.01 -18.45 -13.20
C MET A 156 -30.46 -18.26 -13.67
N GLN A 157 -30.73 -17.17 -14.42
CA GLN A 157 -32.06 -16.90 -14.96
C GLN A 157 -32.44 -17.79 -16.18
N THR A 158 -31.44 -18.16 -16.99
CA THR A 158 -31.67 -18.99 -18.22
C THR A 158 -31.78 -20.50 -17.95
N GLY A 159 -31.65 -20.93 -16.69
CA GLY A 159 -31.90 -22.33 -16.32
C GLY A 159 -30.89 -23.35 -16.82
N SER A 160 -29.75 -22.90 -17.35
CA SER A 160 -28.68 -23.76 -17.80
C SER A 160 -27.81 -24.21 -16.63
N ALA A 161 -28.03 -25.41 -16.16
CA ALA A 161 -27.16 -26.29 -15.38
C ALA A 161 -27.19 -26.23 -13.83
N LEU A 162 -27.75 -25.24 -13.16
CA LEU A 162 -27.89 -25.27 -11.67
C LEU A 162 -29.31 -24.89 -11.27
N GLY A 163 -30.18 -25.92 -11.17
CA GLY A 163 -31.57 -25.75 -10.85
C GLY A 163 -31.89 -24.82 -9.70
N SER A 164 -32.91 -23.97 -9.89
CA SER A 164 -33.70 -23.21 -8.89
C SER A 164 -32.92 -22.45 -7.79
N LEU A 165 -31.96 -21.61 -8.18
CA LEU A 165 -31.46 -20.62 -7.26
C LEU A 165 -32.42 -19.41 -7.21
N PRO A 166 -32.56 -18.71 -6.05
CA PRO A 166 -33.47 -17.59 -5.93
C PRO A 166 -33.18 -16.49 -6.96
N LYS A 167 -34.21 -16.04 -7.66
CA LYS A 167 -34.14 -14.93 -8.61
C LYS A 167 -33.70 -13.65 -7.87
N GLY A 168 -32.60 -13.05 -8.34
CA GLY A 168 -32.26 -11.70 -7.95
C GLY A 168 -31.07 -11.57 -7.01
N LEU A 169 -29.86 -11.88 -7.49
CA LEU A 169 -28.64 -11.34 -6.88
C LEU A 169 -28.57 -9.84 -7.20
N VAL A 170 -28.91 -9.00 -6.23
CA VAL A 170 -28.69 -7.57 -6.31
C VAL A 170 -27.38 -7.26 -5.61
N PHE A 171 -26.50 -6.48 -6.26
CA PHE A 171 -25.28 -6.02 -5.64
C PHE A 171 -25.63 -5.07 -4.48
N GLN A 172 -25.42 -5.54 -3.27
CA GLN A 172 -25.45 -4.73 -2.08
C GLN A 172 -24.03 -4.61 -1.56
N GLY A 173 -23.33 -3.57 -2.01
CA GLY A 173 -21.94 -3.34 -1.65
C GLY A 173 -21.80 -3.06 -0.16
N SER A 174 -21.20 -4.02 0.59
CA SER A 174 -20.79 -3.76 1.97
C SER A 174 -19.70 -2.69 2.00
N ILE A 175 -19.93 -1.65 2.78
CA ILE A 175 -19.02 -0.51 2.94
C ILE A 175 -17.63 -0.95 3.40
N ASP A 176 -17.56 -1.88 4.36
CA ASP A 176 -16.28 -2.38 4.90
C ASP A 176 -15.47 -3.14 3.83
N ARG A 177 -16.11 -4.01 3.07
CA ARG A 177 -15.47 -4.80 2.02
C ARG A 177 -14.94 -3.91 0.89
N PHE A 178 -15.74 -2.94 0.50
CA PHE A 178 -15.39 -1.98 -0.54
C PHE A 178 -14.13 -1.18 -0.18
N TYR A 179 -14.14 -0.52 1.00
CA TYR A 179 -12.99 0.29 1.41
C TYR A 179 -11.76 -0.56 1.72
N SER A 180 -11.92 -1.75 2.28
CA SER A 180 -10.80 -2.66 2.51
C SER A 180 -10.11 -3.03 1.20
N LEU A 181 -10.86 -3.38 0.15
CA LEU A 181 -10.33 -3.69 -1.17
C LEU A 181 -9.64 -2.48 -1.82
N THR A 182 -10.30 -1.32 -1.79
CA THR A 182 -9.74 -0.08 -2.35
C THR A 182 -8.43 0.31 -1.68
N MET A 183 -8.37 0.29 -0.35
CA MET A 183 -7.15 0.57 0.42
C MET A 183 -6.05 -0.44 0.14
N GLN A 184 -6.40 -1.73 0.01
CA GLN A 184 -5.45 -2.78 -0.32
C GLN A 184 -4.79 -2.55 -1.67
N PHE A 185 -5.55 -2.18 -2.70
CA PHE A 185 -4.97 -1.82 -4.01
C PHE A 185 -4.09 -0.59 -3.94
N LEU A 186 -4.55 0.49 -3.32
CA LEU A 186 -3.76 1.72 -3.19
C LEU A 186 -2.41 1.47 -2.52
N MET A 187 -2.42 0.73 -1.41
CA MET A 187 -1.20 0.43 -0.66
C MET A 187 -0.29 -0.54 -1.41
N ALA A 188 -0.85 -1.59 -2.00
CA ALA A 188 -0.09 -2.56 -2.76
C ALA A 188 0.66 -1.89 -3.92
N PHE A 189 -0.02 -1.09 -4.73
CA PHE A 189 0.61 -0.38 -5.84
C PHE A 189 1.58 0.69 -5.36
N GLY A 190 1.22 1.49 -4.34
CA GLY A 190 2.12 2.48 -3.76
C GLY A 190 3.43 1.86 -3.27
N LEU A 191 3.37 0.74 -2.55
CA LEU A 191 4.55 0.03 -2.07
C LEU A 191 5.31 -0.69 -3.19
N CYS A 192 4.62 -1.32 -4.16
CA CYS A 192 5.27 -1.94 -5.31
C CYS A 192 6.08 -0.96 -6.14
N PHE A 193 5.63 0.28 -6.26
CA PHE A 193 6.37 1.34 -6.94
C PHE A 193 7.64 1.79 -6.18
N GLN A 194 7.83 1.36 -4.94
CA GLN A 194 9.11 1.54 -4.23
C GLN A 194 10.20 0.60 -4.72
N MET A 195 9.84 -0.54 -5.35
CA MET A 195 10.82 -1.54 -5.80
C MET A 195 11.86 -0.98 -6.77
N PRO A 196 11.53 -0.17 -7.79
CA PRO A 196 12.53 0.43 -8.66
C PRO A 196 13.51 1.33 -7.90
N VAL A 197 13.01 2.10 -6.92
CA VAL A 197 13.83 2.99 -6.08
C VAL A 197 14.81 2.18 -5.23
N LEU A 198 14.31 1.12 -4.58
CA LEU A 198 15.14 0.21 -3.78
C LEU A 198 16.20 -0.48 -4.62
N LEU A 199 15.85 -1.04 -5.78
CA LEU A 199 16.77 -1.75 -6.66
C LEU A 199 17.84 -0.83 -7.23
N THR A 200 17.48 0.39 -7.63
CA THR A 200 18.45 1.37 -8.14
C THR A 200 19.42 1.81 -7.06
N LEU A 201 18.96 1.98 -5.83
CA LEU A 201 19.82 2.29 -4.70
C LEU A 201 20.78 1.14 -4.39
N MET A 202 20.28 -0.11 -4.27
CA MET A 202 21.12 -1.29 -4.03
C MET A 202 22.15 -1.49 -5.14
N GLY A 203 21.79 -1.18 -6.39
CA GLY A 203 22.71 -1.21 -7.53
C GLY A 203 23.81 -0.14 -7.41
N LYS A 204 23.47 1.10 -7.06
CA LYS A 204 24.44 2.18 -6.83
C LYS A 204 25.34 1.90 -5.61
N ALA A 205 24.80 1.29 -4.58
CA ALA A 205 25.56 0.86 -3.41
C ALA A 205 26.57 -0.28 -3.69
N GLY A 206 26.57 -0.81 -4.91
CA GLY A 206 27.43 -1.94 -5.26
C GLY A 206 27.04 -3.27 -4.62
N MET A 207 25.90 -3.32 -3.91
CA MET A 207 25.41 -4.53 -3.23
C MET A 207 24.88 -5.55 -4.23
N ILE A 208 24.30 -5.11 -5.34
CA ILE A 208 23.72 -5.95 -6.38
C ILE A 208 24.29 -5.56 -7.73
N GLY A 209 25.10 -6.44 -8.31
CA GLY A 209 25.59 -6.29 -9.69
C GLY A 209 24.58 -6.82 -10.72
N SER A 210 24.78 -6.46 -12.00
CA SER A 210 23.93 -6.91 -13.10
C SER A 210 23.83 -8.44 -13.24
N LYS A 211 24.91 -9.17 -12.89
CA LYS A 211 24.92 -10.64 -12.84
C LYS A 211 24.02 -11.18 -11.72
N GLY A 212 24.03 -10.53 -10.53
CA GLY A 212 23.19 -10.88 -9.39
C GLY A 212 21.71 -10.68 -9.71
N LEU A 213 21.34 -9.54 -10.33
CA LEU A 213 19.96 -9.28 -10.75
C LEU A 213 19.43 -10.33 -11.75
N LYS A 214 20.25 -10.74 -12.71
CA LYS A 214 19.87 -11.80 -13.67
C LYS A 214 19.65 -13.15 -12.98
N ALA A 215 20.50 -13.51 -12.03
CA ALA A 215 20.37 -14.78 -11.28
C ALA A 215 19.13 -14.78 -10.37
N THR A 216 18.80 -13.63 -9.77
CA THR A 216 17.67 -13.51 -8.82
C THR A 216 16.32 -13.34 -9.52
N ARG A 217 16.29 -13.07 -10.83
CA ARG A 217 15.07 -12.81 -11.60
C ARG A 217 13.99 -13.88 -11.42
N LYS A 218 14.36 -15.16 -11.46
CA LYS A 218 13.44 -16.29 -11.27
C LYS A 218 12.78 -16.30 -9.90
N TYR A 219 13.52 -15.97 -8.85
CA TYR A 219 12.99 -15.88 -7.48
C TYR A 219 12.12 -14.64 -7.28
N ALA A 220 12.48 -13.53 -7.92
CA ALA A 220 11.66 -12.32 -7.92
C ALA A 220 10.28 -12.57 -8.55
N ILE A 221 10.21 -13.28 -9.67
CA ILE A 221 8.93 -13.64 -10.33
C ILE A 221 8.06 -14.47 -9.37
N VAL A 222 8.64 -15.51 -8.74
CA VAL A 222 7.91 -16.34 -7.78
C VAL A 222 7.46 -15.52 -6.57
N GLY A 223 8.33 -14.65 -6.03
CA GLY A 223 7.98 -13.74 -4.93
C GLY A 223 6.84 -12.79 -5.28
N ILE A 224 6.84 -12.22 -6.49
CA ILE A 224 5.76 -11.35 -6.97
C ILE A 224 4.45 -12.13 -7.10
N LEU A 225 4.47 -13.37 -7.61
CA LEU A 225 3.28 -14.22 -7.70
C LEU A 225 2.69 -14.53 -6.33
N ILE A 226 3.53 -14.86 -5.34
CA ILE A 226 3.10 -15.11 -3.96
C ILE A 226 2.47 -13.83 -3.37
N LEU A 227 3.13 -12.68 -3.50
CA LEU A 227 2.60 -11.41 -3.03
C LEU A 227 1.29 -11.04 -3.72
N SER A 228 1.19 -11.24 -5.04
CA SER A 228 -0.05 -11.00 -5.79
C SER A 228 -1.19 -11.89 -5.29
N SER A 229 -0.90 -13.15 -4.97
CA SER A 229 -1.90 -14.08 -4.41
C SER A 229 -2.39 -13.65 -3.01
N MET A 230 -1.52 -13.02 -2.21
CA MET A 230 -1.93 -12.49 -0.90
C MET A 230 -2.71 -11.17 -0.98
N ILE A 231 -2.46 -10.39 -2.03
CA ILE A 231 -3.11 -9.10 -2.26
C ILE A 231 -4.45 -9.29 -2.98
N ALA A 232 -4.53 -10.28 -3.87
CA ALA A 232 -5.80 -10.62 -4.52
C ALA A 232 -6.82 -11.06 -3.45
N PRO A 233 -8.05 -10.53 -3.48
CA PRO A 233 -9.07 -10.96 -2.53
C PRO A 233 -9.36 -12.46 -2.71
N PRO A 234 -9.50 -13.20 -1.60
CA PRO A 234 -9.86 -14.61 -1.64
C PRO A 234 -11.29 -14.83 -2.16
#